data_b64000ba0e2f45d39d8bd95a65e9031e
#
_entry.id   b64000ba0e2f45d39d8bd95a65e9031e
#
_cell.length_a   1.000
_cell.length_b   1.000
_cell.length_c   1.000
_cell.angle_alpha   90.00
_cell.angle_beta   90.00
_cell.angle_gamma   90.00
#
_symmetry.space_group_name_H-M   'P 1'
#
loop_
_entity.id
_entity.type
_entity.pdbx_description
1 polymer ?
#
loop_
_entity_poly.entity_id
_entity_poly.type
_entity_poly.pdbx_seq_one_letter_code
_entity_poly.pdbx_strand_id
1 'polypeptide(L)'
;DTYMNKQGRFTAVLLSGVILCGISTGCAADGSKTAKADYTWSNVAIGGGGYVTGMEYNPKEEGLVYARTDIGGLYRRKKDTAWEPLTDFLGADEWGYIGIESMATDPVEPNRVYFAGGTYMSDDAALFASDDYGETWTRFDAPFSCGGNQSGRGCGERMCVNPNNNKEVWFGSRDSGLWKTTDYGKNWEEVTSFPEKGDYKQESNSIGILWVTFDPTSGDMYVGVAMTDGTCIYKSTDGGDSWTALAANAAGMYPLHAAFSNSGKLYLAYSDNCGPNLSPTAGAVYVYDTQSDSFTDITPDLNDGRQGG
;
A
#
# COMPACT_ATOMS: atom_id res chain seq x y z
N ASP A 1 8.51 -35.07 -29.46
CA ASP A 1 9.78 -34.66 -28.92
C ASP A 1 9.62 -34.29 -27.46
N THR A 2 10.41 -34.99 -26.68
CA THR A 2 10.31 -35.20 -25.24
C THR A 2 10.82 -33.97 -24.47
N TYR A 3 10.03 -33.37 -23.59
CA TYR A 3 10.55 -32.52 -22.54
C TYR A 3 10.52 -33.20 -21.19
N MET A 4 11.72 -33.48 -20.69
CA MET A 4 11.95 -34.14 -19.43
C MET A 4 11.77 -33.26 -18.23
N ASN A 5 11.01 -33.76 -17.29
CA ASN A 5 10.77 -33.29 -15.92
C ASN A 5 12.08 -33.38 -15.10
N LYS A 6 12.54 -32.26 -14.51
CA LYS A 6 13.58 -32.27 -13.48
C LYS A 6 13.04 -31.66 -12.19
N GLN A 7 12.53 -32.53 -11.33
CA GLN A 7 12.34 -32.22 -9.92
C GLN A 7 13.68 -32.28 -9.20
N GLY A 8 14.22 -31.12 -8.79
CA GLY A 8 15.35 -31.03 -7.88
C GLY A 8 14.85 -30.92 -6.44
N ARG A 9 15.00 -32.00 -5.66
CA ARG A 9 14.80 -31.96 -4.21
C ARG A 9 16.07 -31.41 -3.56
N PHE A 10 15.96 -30.31 -2.82
CA PHE A 10 16.99 -29.89 -1.88
C PHE A 10 16.68 -30.43 -0.49
N THR A 11 17.57 -31.28 0.00
CA THR A 11 17.55 -31.80 1.37
C THR A 11 18.37 -30.87 2.24
N ALA A 12 17.74 -30.19 3.19
CA ALA A 12 18.44 -29.40 4.20
C ALA A 12 18.91 -30.33 5.33
N VAL A 13 20.21 -30.35 5.57
CA VAL A 13 20.84 -31.06 6.70
C VAL A 13 20.89 -30.10 7.90
N LEU A 14 20.19 -30.47 8.97
CA LEU A 14 20.29 -29.78 10.27
C LEU A 14 21.56 -30.30 11.01
N LEU A 15 22.50 -29.38 11.26
CA LEU A 15 23.59 -29.62 12.21
C LEU A 15 23.20 -29.01 13.56
N SER A 16 22.98 -29.89 14.55
CA SER A 16 22.79 -29.53 15.95
C SER A 16 24.16 -29.32 16.61
N GLY A 17 24.47 -28.06 16.96
CA GLY A 17 25.64 -27.74 17.76
C GLY A 17 25.24 -27.37 19.20
N VAL A 18 25.61 -28.21 20.15
CA VAL A 18 25.51 -27.94 21.59
C VAL A 18 26.70 -27.07 22.00
N ILE A 19 26.45 -25.88 22.57
CA ILE A 19 27.48 -25.04 23.19
C ILE A 19 27.18 -24.91 24.69
N LEU A 20 28.16 -25.34 25.49
CA LEU A 20 28.19 -25.27 26.96
C LEU A 20 28.24 -23.81 27.47
N CYS A 21 27.45 -23.53 28.50
CA CYS A 21 27.46 -22.31 29.24
C CYS A 21 28.74 -22.13 30.09
N GLY A 22 29.42 -21.00 29.88
CA GLY A 22 30.35 -20.42 30.85
C GLY A 22 29.68 -19.24 31.57
N ILE A 23 29.58 -19.32 32.88
CA ILE A 23 29.01 -18.28 33.74
C ILE A 23 30.09 -17.19 33.98
N SER A 24 29.81 -15.96 33.54
CA SER A 24 30.52 -14.77 34.04
C SER A 24 29.50 -13.74 34.50
N THR A 25 29.53 -13.41 35.77
CA THR A 25 28.77 -12.34 36.42
C THR A 25 29.33 -10.99 36.02
N GLY A 26 28.49 -10.12 35.46
CA GLY A 26 28.83 -8.74 35.13
C GLY A 26 27.61 -7.91 34.81
N CYS A 27 27.29 -6.97 35.67
CA CYS A 27 26.50 -5.74 35.58
C CYS A 27 25.30 -5.68 34.61
N ALA A 28 24.15 -5.41 35.22
CA ALA A 28 22.90 -5.09 34.59
C ALA A 28 23.00 -3.87 33.64
N ALA A 29 22.75 -4.09 32.37
CA ALA A 29 22.24 -3.11 31.45
C ALA A 29 20.80 -3.53 31.13
N ASP A 30 19.86 -2.64 31.37
CA ASP A 30 18.46 -2.81 31.10
C ASP A 30 18.27 -2.82 29.57
N GLY A 31 18.40 -4.01 28.99
CA GLY A 31 18.18 -4.26 27.57
C GLY A 31 16.74 -4.72 27.40
N SER A 32 15.88 -3.86 26.88
CA SER A 32 14.57 -4.27 26.39
C SER A 32 14.78 -5.44 25.43
N LYS A 33 14.42 -6.64 25.84
CA LYS A 33 14.38 -7.82 24.99
C LYS A 33 13.27 -7.59 23.95
N THR A 34 13.64 -7.10 22.78
CA THR A 34 12.78 -7.26 21.61
C THR A 34 12.55 -8.76 21.45
N ALA A 35 11.32 -9.20 21.71
CA ALA A 35 10.94 -10.57 21.45
C ALA A 35 11.16 -10.83 19.97
N LYS A 36 12.12 -11.70 19.62
CA LYS A 36 12.36 -12.13 18.25
C LYS A 36 11.16 -12.99 17.87
N ALA A 37 10.27 -12.44 17.03
CA ALA A 37 9.16 -13.21 16.51
C ALA A 37 9.72 -14.30 15.58
N ASP A 38 9.30 -15.53 15.79
CA ASP A 38 9.61 -16.63 14.87
C ASP A 38 8.67 -16.50 13.65
N TYR A 39 9.23 -16.11 12.50
CA TYR A 39 8.51 -16.06 11.24
C TYR A 39 8.74 -17.33 10.43
N THR A 40 7.67 -17.87 9.89
CA THR A 40 7.74 -18.95 8.89
C THR A 40 7.40 -18.37 7.52
N TRP A 41 8.30 -18.53 6.58
CA TRP A 41 8.10 -18.07 5.21
C TRP A 41 7.58 -19.22 4.34
N SER A 42 6.56 -18.94 3.55
CA SER A 42 6.02 -19.90 2.55
C SER A 42 5.61 -19.16 1.28
N ASN A 43 5.61 -19.87 0.17
CA ASN A 43 5.07 -19.32 -1.07
C ASN A 43 3.56 -19.23 -0.99
N VAL A 44 3.01 -18.13 -1.46
CA VAL A 44 1.57 -17.89 -1.61
C VAL A 44 1.20 -18.13 -3.06
N ALA A 45 0.34 -19.13 -3.31
CA ALA A 45 -0.19 -19.41 -4.64
C ALA A 45 -1.50 -18.61 -4.82
N ILE A 46 -1.48 -17.56 -5.62
CA ILE A 46 -2.67 -16.75 -5.95
C ILE A 46 -3.48 -17.43 -7.06
N GLY A 47 -2.81 -18.20 -7.93
CA GLY A 47 -3.47 -18.91 -9.05
C GLY A 47 -3.81 -18.01 -10.23
N GLY A 48 -3.26 -16.81 -10.29
CA GLY A 48 -3.48 -15.82 -11.34
C GLY A 48 -2.20 -15.28 -11.96
N GLY A 49 -2.35 -14.34 -12.89
CA GLY A 49 -1.26 -13.67 -13.58
C GLY A 49 -1.01 -12.26 -13.03
N GLY A 50 0.06 -11.63 -13.54
CA GLY A 50 0.44 -10.28 -13.19
C GLY A 50 1.40 -10.20 -11.99
N TYR A 51 1.91 -9.00 -11.76
CA TYR A 51 2.71 -8.65 -10.61
C TYR A 51 1.79 -8.15 -9.48
N VAL A 52 1.89 -8.72 -8.28
CA VAL A 52 1.13 -8.24 -7.12
C VAL A 52 1.69 -6.89 -6.69
N THR A 53 0.89 -5.85 -6.88
CA THR A 53 1.28 -4.46 -6.64
C THR A 53 0.88 -3.94 -5.27
N GLY A 54 -0.08 -4.58 -4.61
CA GLY A 54 -0.50 -4.25 -3.26
C GLY A 54 -1.32 -5.35 -2.61
N MET A 55 -1.32 -5.35 -1.28
CA MET A 55 -2.15 -6.22 -0.45
C MET A 55 -2.77 -5.40 0.67
N GLU A 56 -4.04 -5.60 0.93
CA GLU A 56 -4.77 -4.89 1.98
C GLU A 56 -5.55 -5.86 2.85
N TYR A 57 -5.32 -5.76 4.15
CA TYR A 57 -6.00 -6.56 5.17
C TYR A 57 -7.16 -5.77 5.76
N ASN A 58 -8.33 -6.40 5.86
CA ASN A 58 -9.45 -5.78 6.55
C ASN A 58 -9.18 -5.72 8.06
N PRO A 59 -9.23 -4.54 8.69
CA PRO A 59 -8.92 -4.41 10.12
C PRO A 59 -10.03 -4.96 11.04
N LYS A 60 -11.23 -5.20 10.51
CA LYS A 60 -12.40 -5.65 11.23
C LYS A 60 -12.62 -7.16 11.17
N GLU A 61 -12.30 -7.79 10.04
CA GLU A 61 -12.49 -9.22 9.79
C GLU A 61 -11.16 -9.94 9.66
N GLU A 62 -10.82 -10.75 10.66
CA GLU A 62 -9.57 -11.51 10.70
C GLU A 62 -9.44 -12.47 9.51
N GLY A 63 -8.33 -12.38 8.80
CA GLY A 63 -8.01 -13.26 7.65
C GLY A 63 -8.66 -12.85 6.34
N LEU A 64 -9.45 -11.77 6.32
CA LEU A 64 -9.91 -11.15 5.08
C LEU A 64 -8.79 -10.27 4.51
N VAL A 65 -8.33 -10.62 3.32
CA VAL A 65 -7.27 -9.90 2.61
C VAL A 65 -7.57 -9.85 1.12
N TYR A 66 -7.24 -8.72 0.53
CA TYR A 66 -7.30 -8.49 -0.91
C TYR A 66 -5.90 -8.29 -1.48
N ALA A 67 -5.70 -8.70 -2.74
CA ALA A 67 -4.46 -8.49 -3.48
C ALA A 67 -4.77 -7.91 -4.85
N ARG A 68 -4.12 -6.81 -5.21
CA ARG A 68 -4.24 -6.19 -6.52
C ARG A 68 -3.02 -6.50 -7.39
N THR A 69 -3.24 -6.56 -8.69
CA THR A 69 -2.18 -6.82 -9.66
C THR A 69 -2.18 -5.78 -10.77
N ASP A 70 -1.07 -5.71 -11.49
CA ASP A 70 -0.88 -4.76 -12.60
C ASP A 70 -1.65 -5.13 -13.87
N ILE A 71 -1.86 -6.41 -14.14
CA ILE A 71 -2.56 -6.91 -15.35
C ILE A 71 -3.40 -8.17 -15.11
N GLY A 72 -3.55 -8.61 -13.88
CA GLY A 72 -4.25 -9.86 -13.52
C GLY A 72 -5.50 -9.65 -12.66
N GLY A 73 -5.93 -8.41 -12.45
CA GLY A 73 -7.13 -8.08 -11.69
C GLY A 73 -6.94 -8.06 -10.18
N LEU A 74 -8.05 -8.23 -9.47
CA LEU A 74 -8.19 -8.22 -8.03
C LEU A 74 -8.48 -9.62 -7.50
N TYR A 75 -7.90 -9.96 -6.37
CA TYR A 75 -8.08 -11.25 -5.68
C TYR A 75 -8.49 -11.03 -4.24
N ARG A 76 -9.28 -11.97 -3.71
CA ARG A 76 -9.66 -12.03 -2.29
C ARG A 76 -9.23 -13.35 -1.68
N ARG A 77 -8.88 -13.32 -0.41
CA ARG A 77 -8.74 -14.49 0.43
C ARG A 77 -9.45 -14.24 1.75
N LYS A 78 -10.25 -15.18 2.20
CA LYS A 78 -10.79 -15.25 3.56
C LYS A 78 -9.94 -16.20 4.41
N LYS A 79 -10.15 -16.18 5.72
CA LYS A 79 -9.44 -17.08 6.65
C LYS A 79 -9.58 -18.53 6.19
N ASP A 80 -8.46 -19.24 6.12
CA ASP A 80 -8.37 -20.66 5.77
C ASP A 80 -8.91 -21.06 4.37
N THR A 81 -9.09 -20.09 3.46
CA THR A 81 -9.48 -20.36 2.06
C THR A 81 -8.32 -20.15 1.08
N ALA A 82 -8.49 -20.60 -0.15
CA ALA A 82 -7.63 -20.23 -1.26
C ALA A 82 -7.88 -18.77 -1.70
N TRP A 83 -7.01 -18.23 -2.54
CA TRP A 83 -7.25 -16.98 -3.24
C TRP A 83 -8.32 -17.16 -4.33
N GLU A 84 -9.21 -16.21 -4.44
CA GLU A 84 -10.33 -16.19 -5.38
C GLU A 84 -10.21 -14.96 -6.28
N PRO A 85 -10.28 -15.09 -7.62
CA PRO A 85 -10.31 -13.95 -8.52
C PRO A 85 -11.66 -13.23 -8.42
N LEU A 86 -11.63 -11.90 -8.41
CA LEU A 86 -12.82 -11.06 -8.25
C LEU A 86 -13.17 -10.26 -9.50
N THR A 87 -12.33 -10.30 -10.54
CA THR A 87 -12.47 -9.48 -11.75
C THR A 87 -12.68 -10.30 -13.03
N ASP A 88 -12.96 -11.60 -12.91
CA ASP A 88 -13.21 -12.49 -14.05
C ASP A 88 -14.51 -12.14 -14.83
N PHE A 89 -15.33 -11.24 -14.28
CA PHE A 89 -16.51 -10.71 -14.98
C PHE A 89 -16.17 -9.69 -16.08
N LEU A 90 -14.94 -9.11 -16.05
CA LEU A 90 -14.47 -8.19 -17.07
C LEU A 90 -14.17 -8.96 -18.38
N GLY A 91 -14.83 -8.58 -19.45
CA GLY A 91 -14.65 -9.17 -20.75
C GLY A 91 -13.37 -8.75 -21.46
N ALA A 92 -13.07 -9.35 -22.61
CA ALA A 92 -11.86 -9.06 -23.37
C ALA A 92 -11.84 -7.61 -23.93
N ASP A 93 -12.98 -6.99 -24.11
CA ASP A 93 -13.15 -5.58 -24.48
C ASP A 93 -13.05 -4.61 -23.30
N GLU A 94 -13.04 -5.14 -22.06
CA GLU A 94 -12.89 -4.39 -20.82
C GLU A 94 -11.50 -4.59 -20.16
N TRP A 95 -10.56 -5.24 -20.87
CA TRP A 95 -9.22 -5.52 -20.31
C TRP A 95 -8.47 -4.25 -19.84
N GLY A 96 -8.86 -3.08 -20.34
CA GLY A 96 -8.34 -1.79 -19.89
C GLY A 96 -8.54 -1.54 -18.39
N TYR A 97 -9.51 -2.19 -17.75
CA TYR A 97 -9.79 -2.06 -16.31
C TYR A 97 -9.10 -3.10 -15.44
N ILE A 98 -8.43 -4.10 -16.04
CA ILE A 98 -7.85 -5.24 -15.29
C ILE A 98 -6.56 -4.89 -14.53
N GLY A 99 -5.89 -3.79 -14.90
CA GLY A 99 -4.79 -3.21 -14.13
C GLY A 99 -5.36 -2.41 -12.96
N ILE A 100 -5.15 -2.89 -11.74
CA ILE A 100 -5.73 -2.28 -10.54
C ILE A 100 -4.78 -1.22 -9.98
N GLU A 101 -5.19 0.05 -10.10
CA GLU A 101 -4.41 1.19 -9.58
C GLU A 101 -4.35 1.19 -8.07
N SER A 102 -5.50 0.99 -7.42
CA SER A 102 -5.63 0.96 -5.97
C SER A 102 -6.92 0.28 -5.55
N MET A 103 -6.98 -0.10 -4.29
CA MET A 103 -8.16 -0.71 -3.66
C MET A 103 -8.32 -0.18 -2.24
N ALA A 104 -9.51 -0.37 -1.67
CA ALA A 104 -9.78 -0.11 -0.26
C ALA A 104 -10.83 -1.07 0.26
N THR A 105 -10.60 -1.65 1.44
CA THR A 105 -11.59 -2.42 2.18
C THR A 105 -12.20 -1.57 3.29
N ASP A 106 -13.51 -1.72 3.54
CA ASP A 106 -14.21 -0.91 4.53
C ASP A 106 -13.86 -1.38 5.95
N PRO A 107 -13.31 -0.50 6.81
CA PRO A 107 -12.94 -0.84 8.18
C PRO A 107 -14.13 -0.96 9.13
N VAL A 108 -15.33 -0.60 8.69
CA VAL A 108 -16.58 -0.64 9.49
C VAL A 108 -17.48 -1.78 9.04
N GLU A 109 -17.66 -1.92 7.71
CA GLU A 109 -18.46 -2.96 7.06
C GLU A 109 -17.59 -3.83 6.16
N PRO A 110 -17.01 -4.93 6.67
CA PRO A 110 -16.00 -5.74 5.96
C PRO A 110 -16.46 -6.30 4.61
N ASN A 111 -17.76 -6.46 4.42
CA ASN A 111 -18.36 -6.90 3.15
C ASN A 111 -18.22 -5.85 2.03
N ARG A 112 -17.85 -4.61 2.36
CA ARG A 112 -17.67 -3.55 1.37
C ARG A 112 -16.22 -3.40 0.97
N VAL A 113 -15.98 -3.37 -0.34
CA VAL A 113 -14.67 -3.21 -0.95
C VAL A 113 -14.78 -2.37 -2.22
N TYR A 114 -13.71 -1.64 -2.51
CA TYR A 114 -13.59 -0.75 -3.67
C TYR A 114 -12.32 -1.02 -4.43
N PHE A 115 -12.33 -0.81 -5.75
CA PHE A 115 -11.10 -0.67 -6.50
C PHE A 115 -11.22 0.35 -7.64
N ALA A 116 -10.09 0.92 -8.02
CA ALA A 116 -9.92 1.75 -9.20
C ALA A 116 -9.19 0.93 -10.27
N GLY A 117 -9.85 0.69 -11.39
CA GLY A 117 -9.33 -0.07 -12.53
C GLY A 117 -8.96 0.85 -13.69
N GLY A 118 -7.77 0.63 -14.24
CA GLY A 118 -7.23 1.34 -15.40
C GLY A 118 -5.80 0.89 -15.62
N THR A 119 -5.54 0.13 -16.69
CA THR A 119 -4.23 -0.49 -16.94
C THR A 119 -3.18 0.56 -17.30
N TYR A 120 -3.53 1.50 -18.18
CA TYR A 120 -2.68 2.62 -18.58
C TYR A 120 -3.45 3.93 -18.49
N MET A 121 -2.75 5.03 -18.18
CA MET A 121 -3.37 6.37 -18.11
C MET A 121 -4.00 6.85 -19.43
N SER A 122 -3.66 6.21 -20.55
CA SER A 122 -4.28 6.44 -21.85
C SER A 122 -5.61 5.70 -22.05
N ASP A 123 -5.92 4.77 -21.18
CA ASP A 123 -7.12 3.94 -21.24
C ASP A 123 -8.24 4.59 -20.40
N ASP A 124 -9.46 4.13 -20.61
CA ASP A 124 -10.57 4.50 -19.73
C ASP A 124 -10.30 3.95 -18.33
N ALA A 125 -10.65 4.74 -17.31
CA ALA A 125 -10.59 4.35 -15.93
C ALA A 125 -12.00 4.23 -15.34
N ALA A 126 -12.18 3.28 -14.43
CA ALA A 126 -13.43 3.09 -13.72
C ALA A 126 -13.22 2.79 -12.25
N LEU A 127 -14.21 3.17 -11.46
CA LEU A 127 -14.32 2.86 -10.05
C LEU A 127 -15.34 1.74 -9.87
N PHE A 128 -15.00 0.78 -9.05
CA PHE A 128 -15.85 -0.36 -8.75
C PHE A 128 -16.12 -0.43 -7.25
N ALA A 129 -17.38 -0.61 -6.89
CA ALA A 129 -17.82 -0.79 -5.50
C ALA A 129 -18.62 -2.09 -5.36
N SER A 130 -18.33 -2.83 -4.31
CA SER A 130 -19.05 -4.03 -3.90
C SER A 130 -19.48 -3.90 -2.44
N ASP A 131 -20.64 -4.46 -2.09
CA ASP A 131 -21.12 -4.60 -0.72
C ASP A 131 -21.38 -6.07 -0.32
N ASP A 132 -20.77 -7.00 -1.08
CA ASP A 132 -20.85 -8.44 -0.88
C ASP A 132 -19.48 -9.14 -0.98
N TYR A 133 -18.40 -8.49 -0.48
CA TYR A 133 -17.02 -8.98 -0.50
C TYR A 133 -16.39 -9.07 -1.90
N GLY A 134 -16.98 -8.46 -2.94
CA GLY A 134 -16.52 -8.52 -4.31
C GLY A 134 -17.16 -9.63 -5.14
N GLU A 135 -18.25 -10.24 -4.67
CA GLU A 135 -19.00 -11.21 -5.49
C GLU A 135 -19.72 -10.51 -6.65
N THR A 136 -20.24 -9.31 -6.40
CA THR A 136 -20.83 -8.46 -7.43
C THR A 136 -20.30 -7.04 -7.34
N TRP A 137 -20.29 -6.34 -8.48
CA TRP A 137 -19.71 -5.02 -8.61
C TRP A 137 -20.64 -4.03 -9.29
N THR A 138 -20.70 -2.81 -8.75
CA THR A 138 -21.26 -1.64 -9.42
C THR A 138 -20.11 -0.80 -9.96
N ARG A 139 -20.14 -0.48 -11.26
CA ARG A 139 -19.14 0.34 -11.93
C ARG A 139 -19.60 1.80 -12.01
N PHE A 140 -18.67 2.71 -11.78
CA PHE A 140 -18.82 4.15 -11.95
C PHE A 140 -17.68 4.69 -12.81
N ASP A 141 -17.92 5.74 -13.59
CA ASP A 141 -16.87 6.40 -14.35
C ASP A 141 -15.91 7.12 -13.38
N ALA A 142 -14.61 6.94 -13.60
CA ALA A 142 -13.60 7.64 -12.81
C ALA A 142 -13.40 9.05 -13.38
N PRO A 143 -13.39 10.11 -12.54
CA PRO A 143 -13.12 11.47 -13.01
C PRO A 143 -11.61 11.75 -13.18
N PHE A 144 -10.76 10.74 -13.01
CA PHE A 144 -9.31 10.80 -13.09
C PHE A 144 -8.76 9.57 -13.81
N SER A 145 -7.52 9.69 -14.31
CA SER A 145 -6.81 8.57 -14.95
C SER A 145 -6.23 7.59 -13.93
N CYS A 146 -6.17 6.31 -14.30
CA CYS A 146 -5.49 5.24 -13.58
C CYS A 146 -4.35 4.66 -14.41
N GLY A 147 -3.34 4.08 -13.76
CA GLY A 147 -2.17 3.50 -14.42
C GLY A 147 -1.66 2.26 -13.67
N GLY A 148 -2.56 1.28 -13.46
CA GLY A 148 -2.28 0.07 -12.70
C GLY A 148 -1.10 -0.75 -13.21
N ASN A 149 -0.67 -0.56 -14.46
CA ASN A 149 0.53 -1.16 -15.04
C ASN A 149 1.63 -0.14 -15.38
N GLN A 150 1.63 1.03 -14.78
CA GLN A 150 2.66 2.05 -15.01
C GLN A 150 3.61 2.20 -13.81
N SER A 151 4.68 3.00 -13.98
CA SER A 151 5.58 3.35 -12.88
C SER A 151 4.79 3.92 -11.70
N GLY A 152 5.19 3.54 -10.47
CA GLY A 152 4.45 3.89 -9.26
C GLY A 152 3.27 2.96 -8.94
N ARG A 153 3.04 1.90 -9.74
CA ARG A 153 1.97 0.92 -9.46
C ARG A 153 2.18 0.12 -8.16
N GLY A 154 3.41 0.01 -7.71
CA GLY A 154 3.75 -0.60 -6.43
C GLY A 154 3.60 0.32 -5.23
N CYS A 155 3.26 1.61 -5.42
CA CYS A 155 3.00 2.53 -4.32
C CYS A 155 1.56 2.40 -3.83
N GLY A 156 1.26 2.91 -2.67
CA GLY A 156 -0.11 3.00 -2.21
C GLY A 156 -0.34 2.55 -0.77
N GLU A 157 -1.61 2.40 -0.40
CA GLU A 157 -2.79 2.50 -1.29
C GLU A 157 -3.22 3.97 -1.49
N ARG A 158 -3.57 4.30 -2.73
CA ARG A 158 -4.08 5.63 -3.11
C ARG A 158 -5.53 5.85 -2.69
N MET A 159 -6.26 4.76 -2.46
CA MET A 159 -7.65 4.74 -2.01
C MET A 159 -7.73 4.38 -0.53
N CYS A 160 -8.59 5.07 0.21
CA CYS A 160 -8.81 4.78 1.63
C CYS A 160 -10.25 5.11 2.03
N VAL A 161 -10.89 4.23 2.79
CA VAL A 161 -12.20 4.49 3.41
C VAL A 161 -12.00 5.22 4.74
N ASN A 162 -12.77 6.29 4.97
CA ASN A 162 -12.75 6.99 6.25
C ASN A 162 -13.31 6.08 7.38
N PRO A 163 -12.51 5.69 8.38
CA PRO A 163 -12.97 4.78 9.43
C PRO A 163 -14.04 5.39 10.36
N ASN A 164 -14.17 6.71 10.38
CA ASN A 164 -15.16 7.41 11.19
C ASN A 164 -16.46 7.70 10.43
N ASN A 165 -16.44 7.63 9.11
CA ASN A 165 -17.58 7.79 8.23
C ASN A 165 -17.38 7.00 6.94
N ASN A 166 -17.73 5.72 6.94
CA ASN A 166 -17.47 4.82 5.82
C ASN A 166 -18.26 5.12 4.52
N LYS A 167 -19.11 6.16 4.52
CA LYS A 167 -19.65 6.72 3.27
C LYS A 167 -18.59 7.47 2.48
N GLU A 168 -17.53 7.93 3.17
CA GLU A 168 -16.43 8.65 2.56
C GLU A 168 -15.33 7.69 2.12
N VAL A 169 -14.99 7.78 0.84
CA VAL A 169 -13.81 7.14 0.28
C VAL A 169 -12.95 8.22 -0.38
N TRP A 170 -11.66 8.16 -0.12
CA TRP A 170 -10.69 9.12 -0.62
C TRP A 170 -9.77 8.48 -1.64
N PHE A 171 -9.35 9.24 -2.65
CA PHE A 171 -8.47 8.76 -3.70
C PHE A 171 -7.43 9.81 -4.10
N GLY A 172 -6.15 9.45 -4.05
CA GLY A 172 -5.04 10.23 -4.55
C GLY A 172 -4.74 9.91 -6.01
N SER A 173 -5.03 10.84 -6.91
CA SER A 173 -4.82 10.63 -8.34
C SER A 173 -3.36 10.81 -8.77
N ARG A 174 -3.05 10.38 -9.98
CA ARG A 174 -1.72 10.51 -10.57
C ARG A 174 -1.40 11.91 -11.08
N ASP A 175 -2.41 12.69 -11.46
CA ASP A 175 -2.24 13.97 -12.14
C ASP A 175 -3.37 14.97 -11.93
N SER A 176 -4.40 14.61 -11.17
CA SER A 176 -5.63 15.41 -11.01
C SER A 176 -5.94 15.74 -9.55
N GLY A 177 -4.97 15.61 -8.64
CA GLY A 177 -5.15 15.98 -7.22
C GLY A 177 -5.84 14.90 -6.38
N LEU A 178 -6.38 15.33 -5.27
CA LEU A 178 -7.07 14.49 -4.28
C LEU A 178 -8.59 14.53 -4.55
N TRP A 179 -9.21 13.39 -4.47
CA TRP A 179 -10.65 13.19 -4.71
C TRP A 179 -11.32 12.51 -3.53
N LYS A 180 -12.59 12.80 -3.32
CA LYS A 180 -13.41 12.12 -2.31
C LYS A 180 -14.82 11.85 -2.83
N THR A 181 -15.45 10.86 -2.26
CA THR A 181 -16.88 10.59 -2.32
C THR A 181 -17.47 10.61 -0.92
N THR A 182 -18.77 10.92 -0.78
CA THR A 182 -19.51 10.92 0.49
C THR A 182 -20.73 10.00 0.42
N ASP A 183 -20.82 9.17 -0.62
CA ASP A 183 -21.98 8.34 -0.92
C ASP A 183 -21.61 6.92 -1.37
N TYR A 184 -20.54 6.35 -0.75
CA TYR A 184 -20.06 4.99 -1.04
C TYR A 184 -19.52 4.81 -2.47
N GLY A 185 -18.85 5.82 -3.03
CA GLY A 185 -18.18 5.72 -4.33
C GLY A 185 -19.04 6.06 -5.53
N LYS A 186 -20.29 6.52 -5.35
CA LYS A 186 -21.21 6.79 -6.46
C LYS A 186 -20.89 8.11 -7.18
N ASN A 187 -20.59 9.15 -6.42
CA ASN A 187 -20.24 10.46 -6.95
C ASN A 187 -18.93 10.92 -6.32
N TRP A 188 -18.04 11.47 -7.14
CA TRP A 188 -16.72 11.93 -6.71
C TRP A 188 -16.55 13.42 -6.97
N GLU A 189 -15.89 14.09 -6.03
CA GLU A 189 -15.56 15.53 -6.12
C GLU A 189 -14.07 15.76 -5.84
N GLU A 190 -13.49 16.74 -6.54
CA GLU A 190 -12.11 17.16 -6.28
C GLU A 190 -12.03 17.89 -4.94
N VAL A 191 -11.03 17.55 -4.13
CA VAL A 191 -10.72 18.24 -2.86
C VAL A 191 -9.83 19.43 -3.17
N THR A 192 -10.47 20.55 -3.56
CA THR A 192 -9.76 21.76 -4.03
C THR A 192 -8.96 22.48 -2.95
N SER A 193 -9.19 22.16 -1.67
CA SER A 193 -8.39 22.61 -0.53
C SER A 193 -7.00 21.97 -0.46
N PHE A 194 -6.82 20.77 -1.10
CA PHE A 194 -5.55 20.10 -1.09
C PHE A 194 -4.52 20.87 -1.92
N PRO A 195 -3.34 21.20 -1.35
CA PRO A 195 -2.42 22.16 -1.99
C PRO A 195 -1.71 21.59 -3.24
N GLU A 196 -1.62 20.25 -3.35
CA GLU A 196 -0.84 19.58 -4.38
C GLU A 196 -1.72 18.90 -5.41
N LYS A 197 -1.56 19.25 -6.67
CA LYS A 197 -2.34 18.63 -7.76
C LYS A 197 -1.73 17.35 -8.31
N GLY A 198 -0.49 17.04 -7.93
CA GLY A 198 0.12 15.76 -8.20
C GLY A 198 0.64 15.58 -9.63
N ASP A 199 1.05 16.62 -10.32
CA ASP A 199 1.68 16.53 -11.64
C ASP A 199 3.16 16.07 -11.58
N TYR A 200 3.55 15.49 -10.44
CA TYR A 200 4.89 14.94 -10.24
C TYR A 200 5.13 13.76 -11.17
N LYS A 201 6.26 13.81 -11.85
CA LYS A 201 6.64 12.79 -12.82
C LYS A 201 7.94 12.13 -12.42
N GLN A 202 7.98 10.83 -12.64
CA GLN A 202 9.22 10.09 -12.73
C GLN A 202 9.39 9.64 -14.18
N GLU A 203 10.46 10.10 -14.84
CA GLU A 203 10.63 10.01 -16.29
C GLU A 203 9.43 10.65 -17.02
N SER A 204 8.67 9.89 -17.81
CA SER A 204 7.48 10.38 -18.51
C SER A 204 6.17 10.03 -17.81
N ASN A 205 6.22 9.30 -16.67
CA ASN A 205 5.04 8.81 -15.98
C ASN A 205 4.61 9.78 -14.88
N SER A 206 3.34 10.14 -14.86
CA SER A 206 2.72 10.86 -13.74
C SER A 206 2.61 9.90 -12.55
N ILE A 207 3.12 10.33 -11.39
CA ILE A 207 3.12 9.53 -10.16
C ILE A 207 2.13 10.10 -9.14
N GLY A 208 2.11 11.41 -8.95
CA GLY A 208 1.11 12.15 -8.19
C GLY A 208 1.05 11.86 -6.71
N ILE A 209 -0.17 11.64 -6.22
CA ILE A 209 -0.44 11.30 -4.82
C ILE A 209 -0.27 9.80 -4.64
N LEU A 210 0.61 9.40 -3.73
CA LEU A 210 1.03 8.00 -3.58
C LEU A 210 0.10 7.19 -2.68
N TRP A 211 -0.39 7.81 -1.61
CA TRP A 211 -1.26 7.14 -0.64
C TRP A 211 -2.10 8.14 0.16
N VAL A 212 -3.21 7.63 0.70
CA VAL A 212 -4.08 8.30 1.66
C VAL A 212 -4.33 7.35 2.82
N THR A 213 -4.25 7.84 4.06
CA THR A 213 -4.51 7.02 5.25
C THR A 213 -5.06 7.86 6.40
N PHE A 214 -5.68 7.20 7.38
CA PHE A 214 -6.24 7.84 8.57
C PHE A 214 -5.56 7.31 9.84
N ASP A 215 -5.28 8.21 10.77
CA ASP A 215 -4.83 7.82 12.12
C ASP A 215 -6.01 7.13 12.84
N PRO A 216 -5.86 5.85 13.24
CA PRO A 216 -6.93 5.11 13.90
C PRO A 216 -7.25 5.63 15.31
N THR A 217 -6.42 6.52 15.88
CA THR A 217 -6.59 7.06 17.23
C THR A 217 -7.27 8.44 17.23
N SER A 218 -6.91 9.32 16.31
CA SER A 218 -7.46 10.68 16.22
C SER A 218 -8.50 10.85 15.11
N GLY A 219 -8.41 10.03 14.06
CA GLY A 219 -9.17 10.21 12.83
C GLY A 219 -8.60 11.26 11.89
N ASP A 220 -7.41 11.80 12.20
CA ASP A 220 -6.70 12.73 11.32
C ASP A 220 -6.29 12.03 10.03
N MET A 221 -6.34 12.75 8.93
CA MET A 221 -5.98 12.22 7.62
C MET A 221 -4.56 12.62 7.21
N TYR A 222 -3.87 11.69 6.57
CA TYR A 222 -2.53 11.90 6.04
C TYR A 222 -2.48 11.51 4.57
N VAL A 223 -1.76 12.30 3.78
CA VAL A 223 -1.61 12.12 2.33
C VAL A 223 -0.14 12.23 1.96
N GLY A 224 0.39 11.23 1.28
CA GLY A 224 1.75 11.22 0.75
C GLY A 224 1.79 11.54 -0.73
N VAL A 225 2.69 12.45 -1.12
CA VAL A 225 2.82 12.97 -2.48
C VAL A 225 4.21 12.63 -3.04
N ALA A 226 4.29 12.40 -4.34
CA ALA A 226 5.54 12.05 -5.03
C ALA A 226 6.49 13.26 -5.18
N MET A 227 6.86 13.86 -4.06
CA MET A 227 7.83 14.93 -3.94
C MET A 227 9.11 14.41 -3.30
N THR A 228 10.25 14.93 -3.71
CA THR A 228 11.57 14.53 -3.20
C THR A 228 12.31 15.64 -2.46
N ASP A 229 11.71 16.81 -2.30
CA ASP A 229 12.28 17.93 -1.53
C ASP A 229 12.18 17.73 -0.01
N GLY A 230 11.55 16.65 0.41
CA GLY A 230 11.34 16.26 1.80
C GLY A 230 10.02 16.75 2.40
N THR A 231 9.32 17.67 1.76
CA THR A 231 7.97 18.12 2.19
C THR A 231 6.92 17.36 1.39
N CYS A 232 6.76 16.09 1.67
CA CYS A 232 5.96 15.18 0.85
C CYS A 232 4.76 14.58 1.57
N ILE A 233 4.49 14.95 2.82
CA ILE A 233 3.38 14.42 3.61
C ILE A 233 2.54 15.59 4.14
N TYR A 234 1.24 15.52 3.92
CA TYR A 234 0.27 16.49 4.36
C TYR A 234 -0.69 15.87 5.37
N LYS A 235 -1.03 16.64 6.40
CA LYS A 235 -1.99 16.29 7.45
C LYS A 235 -3.21 17.19 7.38
N SER A 236 -4.41 16.63 7.55
CA SER A 236 -5.65 17.33 7.82
C SER A 236 -6.28 16.84 9.12
N THR A 237 -6.74 17.77 9.96
CA THR A 237 -7.45 17.49 11.23
C THR A 237 -8.93 17.91 11.18
N ASP A 238 -9.39 18.39 10.04
CA ASP A 238 -10.72 18.97 9.84
C ASP A 238 -11.49 18.33 8.65
N GLY A 239 -11.17 17.08 8.33
CA GLY A 239 -11.85 16.33 7.27
C GLY A 239 -11.51 16.78 5.85
N GLY A 240 -10.33 17.38 5.67
CA GLY A 240 -9.84 17.83 4.38
C GLY A 240 -10.17 19.28 4.04
N ASP A 241 -10.70 20.05 4.98
CA ASP A 241 -10.99 21.47 4.76
C ASP A 241 -9.70 22.32 4.73
N SER A 242 -8.70 21.92 5.52
CA SER A 242 -7.35 22.51 5.50
C SER A 242 -6.25 21.46 5.68
N TRP A 243 -5.03 21.85 5.26
CA TRP A 243 -3.88 20.94 5.19
C TRP A 243 -2.61 21.61 5.73
N THR A 244 -1.84 20.85 6.47
CA THR A 244 -0.52 21.25 6.96
C THR A 244 0.52 20.25 6.46
N ALA A 245 1.58 20.75 5.83
CA ALA A 245 2.72 19.91 5.48
C ALA A 245 3.49 19.53 6.74
N LEU A 246 3.85 18.27 6.89
CA LEU A 246 4.72 17.80 7.96
C LEU A 246 6.16 18.26 7.74
N ALA A 247 6.97 18.26 8.80
CA ALA A 247 8.38 18.58 8.73
C ALA A 247 9.09 17.72 7.68
N ALA A 248 10.01 18.33 6.93
CA ALA A 248 10.78 17.64 5.90
C ALA A 248 11.61 16.49 6.48
N ASN A 249 11.58 15.36 5.79
CA ASN A 249 12.38 14.17 6.12
C ASN A 249 12.72 13.40 4.84
N ALA A 250 13.68 12.47 4.92
CA ALA A 250 14.09 11.59 3.82
C ALA A 250 14.26 12.33 2.45
N ALA A 251 14.89 13.52 2.46
CA ALA A 251 15.08 14.32 1.25
C ALA A 251 15.77 13.52 0.13
N GLY A 252 15.30 13.66 -1.10
CA GLY A 252 15.76 12.89 -2.25
C GLY A 252 15.00 11.57 -2.46
N MET A 253 14.03 11.23 -1.60
CA MET A 253 13.25 9.99 -1.70
C MET A 253 11.75 10.26 -1.74
N TYR A 254 11.02 9.34 -2.34
CA TYR A 254 9.55 9.31 -2.39
C TYR A 254 8.99 8.51 -1.23
N PRO A 255 7.93 8.96 -0.55
CA PRO A 255 7.23 8.19 0.49
C PRO A 255 6.32 7.14 -0.18
N LEU A 256 6.83 5.95 -0.48
CA LEU A 256 6.12 4.96 -1.30
C LEU A 256 4.91 4.33 -0.61
N HIS A 257 5.06 4.03 0.68
CA HIS A 257 4.05 3.34 1.48
C HIS A 257 3.94 3.97 2.87
N ALA A 258 2.74 3.90 3.41
CA ALA A 258 2.43 4.32 4.76
C ALA A 258 1.50 3.31 5.44
N ALA A 259 1.73 3.03 6.72
CA ALA A 259 0.86 2.19 7.53
C ALA A 259 0.81 2.68 8.98
N PHE A 260 -0.40 2.83 9.51
CA PHE A 260 -0.58 3.15 10.92
C PHE A 260 -0.52 1.91 11.81
N SER A 261 0.12 2.04 12.96
CA SER A 261 -0.11 1.14 14.09
C SER A 261 -1.37 1.56 14.86
N ASN A 262 -1.94 0.64 15.63
CA ASN A 262 -3.08 0.94 16.49
C ASN A 262 -2.78 1.97 17.60
N SER A 263 -1.53 2.38 17.78
CA SER A 263 -1.10 3.38 18.75
C SER A 263 -0.81 4.76 18.15
N GLY A 264 -1.23 5.03 16.91
CA GLY A 264 -1.03 6.32 16.26
C GLY A 264 0.39 6.58 15.77
N LYS A 265 1.16 5.53 15.47
CA LYS A 265 2.46 5.65 14.84
C LYS A 265 2.35 5.33 13.36
N LEU A 266 2.75 6.27 12.51
CA LEU A 266 2.76 6.12 11.06
C LEU A 266 4.14 5.62 10.61
N TYR A 267 4.18 4.40 10.10
CA TYR A 267 5.37 3.81 9.49
C TYR A 267 5.42 4.17 8.02
N LEU A 268 6.58 4.60 7.55
CA LEU A 268 6.80 5.13 6.23
C LEU A 268 7.98 4.43 5.57
N ALA A 269 7.77 3.91 4.36
CA ALA A 269 8.84 3.36 3.53
C ALA A 269 9.14 4.32 2.39
N TYR A 270 10.42 4.64 2.23
CA TYR A 270 10.92 5.58 1.21
C TYR A 270 11.85 4.88 0.24
N SER A 271 11.88 5.37 -1.00
CA SER A 271 12.89 5.01 -2.00
C SER A 271 13.18 6.20 -2.92
N ASP A 272 14.36 6.20 -3.53
CA ASP A 272 14.78 7.19 -4.51
C ASP A 272 14.08 7.05 -5.87
N ASN A 273 13.25 6.01 -6.05
CA ASN A 273 12.35 5.88 -7.20
C ASN A 273 11.09 5.09 -6.86
N CYS A 274 10.06 5.24 -7.71
CA CYS A 274 8.74 4.64 -7.48
C CYS A 274 8.58 3.25 -8.12
N GLY A 275 9.67 2.58 -8.54
CA GLY A 275 9.65 1.20 -9.08
C GLY A 275 8.40 0.85 -9.91
N PRO A 276 8.17 -0.46 -10.17
CA PRO A 276 9.04 -1.59 -9.92
C PRO A 276 10.11 -1.84 -11.00
N ASN A 277 10.02 -1.26 -12.18
CA ASN A 277 10.94 -1.54 -13.29
C ASN A 277 12.21 -0.68 -13.26
N LEU A 278 12.42 0.06 -12.20
CA LEU A 278 13.56 0.94 -11.96
C LEU A 278 14.45 0.30 -10.89
N SER A 279 15.74 0.61 -10.94
CA SER A 279 16.71 0.10 -9.97
C SER A 279 16.87 1.12 -8.85
N PRO A 280 16.23 0.97 -7.69
CA PRO A 280 16.44 1.85 -6.56
C PRO A 280 17.89 1.71 -6.06
N THR A 281 18.47 2.83 -5.66
CA THR A 281 19.84 2.88 -5.13
C THR A 281 19.86 3.24 -3.65
N ALA A 282 18.77 3.81 -3.15
CA ALA A 282 18.61 4.22 -1.76
C ALA A 282 17.16 4.01 -1.30
N GLY A 283 17.02 3.67 -0.03
CA GLY A 283 15.74 3.58 0.65
C GLY A 283 15.89 3.90 2.12
N ALA A 284 14.76 4.17 2.78
CA ALA A 284 14.70 4.47 4.20
C ALA A 284 13.38 4.05 4.81
N VAL A 285 13.38 3.81 6.12
CA VAL A 285 12.17 3.56 6.88
C VAL A 285 12.11 4.54 8.06
N TYR A 286 11.01 5.25 8.16
CA TYR A 286 10.76 6.21 9.24
C TYR A 286 9.51 5.86 10.01
N VAL A 287 9.49 6.26 11.28
CA VAL A 287 8.27 6.31 12.10
C VAL A 287 7.97 7.76 12.42
N TYR A 288 6.76 8.19 12.09
CA TYR A 288 6.20 9.44 12.57
C TYR A 288 5.26 9.17 13.75
N ASP A 289 5.55 9.79 14.89
CA ASP A 289 4.73 9.73 16.08
C ASP A 289 3.79 10.92 16.10
N THR A 290 2.47 10.66 15.97
CA THR A 290 1.45 11.71 15.86
C THR A 290 1.24 12.49 17.15
N GLN A 291 1.67 11.97 18.30
CA GLN A 291 1.54 12.63 19.60
C GLN A 291 2.68 13.61 19.85
N SER A 292 3.90 13.25 19.46
CA SER A 292 5.09 14.10 19.63
C SER A 292 5.42 14.94 18.40
N ASP A 293 4.68 14.76 17.30
CA ASP A 293 4.91 15.44 16.00
C ASP A 293 6.37 15.31 15.55
N SER A 294 6.90 14.09 15.57
CA SER A 294 8.32 13.87 15.31
C SER A 294 8.58 12.60 14.49
N PHE A 295 9.60 12.67 13.64
CA PHE A 295 10.11 11.55 12.86
C PHE A 295 11.29 10.89 13.55
N THR A 296 11.33 9.55 13.48
CA THR A 296 12.47 8.73 13.87
C THR A 296 12.89 7.87 12.70
N ASP A 297 14.16 7.94 12.31
CA ASP A 297 14.76 7.03 11.33
C ASP A 297 14.96 5.64 11.98
N ILE A 298 14.35 4.63 11.41
CA ILE A 298 14.47 3.22 11.81
C ILE A 298 14.99 2.35 10.66
N THR A 299 15.63 2.96 9.68
CA THR A 299 16.18 2.24 8.52
C THR A 299 17.11 1.12 8.99
N PRO A 300 16.91 -0.13 8.54
CA PRO A 300 17.75 -1.23 8.94
C PRO A 300 19.20 -1.05 8.49
N ASP A 301 20.15 -1.25 9.39
CA ASP A 301 21.57 -1.40 9.04
C ASP A 301 21.81 -2.85 8.58
N LEU A 302 22.00 -3.03 7.29
CA LEU A 302 22.21 -4.36 6.69
C LEU A 302 23.64 -4.88 6.85
N ASN A 303 24.60 -4.09 7.41
CA ASN A 303 26.01 -4.44 7.66
C ASN A 303 26.77 -4.98 6.42
N ASP A 304 26.23 -4.87 5.23
CA ASP A 304 26.81 -5.38 3.98
C ASP A 304 27.03 -4.27 2.93
N GLY A 305 26.91 -3.01 3.35
CA GLY A 305 27.08 -1.82 2.50
C GLY A 305 25.88 -1.50 1.60
N ARG A 306 24.79 -2.27 1.68
CA ARG A 306 23.51 -1.90 1.05
C ARG A 306 22.72 -1.00 2.00
N GLN A 307 22.11 0.04 1.46
CA GLN A 307 21.13 0.81 2.22
C GLN A 307 19.80 0.05 2.21
N GLY A 308 19.25 -0.15 3.42
CA GLY A 308 17.94 -0.78 3.57
C GLY A 308 16.86 0.10 2.97
N GLY A 309 16.07 -0.45 2.05
CA GLY A 309 14.94 0.21 1.42
C GLY A 309 14.02 -0.83 0.80
#